data_8356207048440c0c5a31b36001ffbf80
#
_entry.id   8356207048440c0c5a31b36001ffbf80
#
_cell.length_a   1.000
_cell.length_b   1.000
_cell.length_c   1.000
_cell.angle_alpha   90.00
_cell.angle_beta   90.00
_cell.angle_gamma   90.00
#
_symmetry.space_group_name_H-M   'P 1'
#
loop_
_entity.id
_entity.type
_entity.pdbx_description
1 polymer ?
#
loop_
_entity_poly.entity_id
_entity_poly.type
_entity_poly.pdbx_seq_one_letter_code
_entity_poly.pdbx_strand_id
1 'polypeptide(L)'
;MSSQDPTGTDWTAREIDLILLDYFHMLKMETVGQHYVKSHRNAALQSVIGRSRGSIEFKHQNISAVLLKLGMPWIPGYKPMANYQRALINGIERYLDASPEIFSPRVVHQPDRLAEEGALFFEPPPAITAAKSPQPSFLSRLVRKFDPAKRDARDRALGRLGEERVLLSERARLTASGRKDLAGKVRWIAEEDGDGAGFDILSFSKSGQERLLEVKTTSGHKQTPFYLSENERSLSTERPGDFRYGCMISSRLQELSSLSLLWRIP
;
A
#
# COMPACT_ATOMS: atom_id res chain seq x y z
N MET A 1 22.11 34.79 21.66
CA MET A 1 21.24 34.84 20.48
C MET A 1 19.91 34.25 20.90
N SER A 2 18.86 35.03 21.11
CA SER A 2 17.56 34.52 21.54
C SER A 2 16.92 33.78 20.35
N SER A 3 16.76 32.48 20.47
CA SER A 3 15.98 31.70 19.52
C SER A 3 14.52 32.13 19.66
N GLN A 4 14.00 32.86 18.68
CA GLN A 4 12.57 33.10 18.58
C GLN A 4 11.86 31.75 18.44
N ASP A 5 10.87 31.52 19.30
CA ASP A 5 10.00 30.33 19.22
C ASP A 5 9.31 30.33 17.83
N PRO A 6 9.54 29.32 16.98
CA PRO A 6 8.97 29.26 15.65
C PRO A 6 7.49 28.82 15.64
N THR A 7 6.84 28.75 16.80
CA THR A 7 5.42 28.37 16.92
C THR A 7 4.54 29.33 16.11
N GLY A 8 3.66 28.80 15.27
CA GLY A 8 2.76 29.56 14.42
C GLY A 8 3.38 30.11 13.11
N THR A 9 4.69 29.91 12.89
CA THR A 9 5.33 30.29 11.63
C THR A 9 5.34 29.14 10.62
N ASP A 10 5.45 29.49 9.33
CA ASP A 10 5.62 28.48 8.28
C ASP A 10 6.92 27.67 8.45
N TRP A 11 6.87 26.42 8.03
CA TRP A 11 8.04 25.57 8.02
C TRP A 11 8.98 25.98 6.88
N THR A 12 10.23 26.21 7.22
CA THR A 12 11.29 26.48 6.24
C THR A 12 11.65 25.25 5.44
N ALA A 13 12.26 25.43 4.26
CA ALA A 13 12.73 24.32 3.44
C ALA A 13 13.72 23.43 4.19
N ARG A 14 14.63 24.02 4.99
CA ARG A 14 15.59 23.27 5.81
C ARG A 14 14.92 22.41 6.88
N GLU A 15 13.93 22.93 7.59
CA GLU A 15 13.17 22.17 8.59
C GLU A 15 12.41 21.02 7.94
N ILE A 16 11.83 21.25 6.76
CA ILE A 16 11.15 20.23 5.96
C ILE A 16 12.13 19.16 5.52
N ASP A 17 13.31 19.51 5.02
CA ASP A 17 14.30 18.55 4.57
C ASP A 17 14.78 17.67 5.75
N LEU A 18 15.00 18.26 6.92
CA LEU A 18 15.40 17.54 8.14
C LEU A 18 14.32 16.54 8.62
N ILE A 19 13.07 16.96 8.66
CA ILE A 19 11.98 16.08 9.10
C ILE A 19 11.69 14.97 8.09
N LEU A 20 11.89 15.23 6.79
CA LEU A 20 11.78 14.20 5.75
C LEU A 20 12.88 13.16 5.88
N LEU A 21 14.14 13.58 6.08
CA LEU A 21 15.25 12.66 6.34
C LEU A 21 14.96 11.74 7.53
N ASP A 22 14.46 12.30 8.63
CA ASP A 22 14.10 11.54 9.83
C ASP A 22 12.95 10.57 9.56
N TYR A 23 11.88 11.05 8.91
CA TYR A 23 10.71 10.23 8.58
C TYR A 23 11.08 9.04 7.70
N PHE A 24 11.78 9.27 6.59
CA PHE A 24 12.17 8.19 5.67
C PHE A 24 13.21 7.24 6.26
N HIS A 25 14.06 7.73 7.17
CA HIS A 25 14.94 6.86 7.94
C HIS A 25 14.12 5.91 8.84
N MET A 26 13.13 6.43 9.59
CA MET A 26 12.23 5.61 10.40
C MET A 26 11.42 4.64 9.52
N LEU A 27 10.91 5.10 8.37
CA LEU A 27 10.17 4.25 7.43
C LEU A 27 11.04 3.09 6.92
N LYS A 28 12.33 3.35 6.64
CA LYS A 28 13.28 2.31 6.27
C LYS A 28 13.50 1.30 7.41
N MET A 29 13.61 1.78 8.67
CA MET A 29 13.71 0.89 9.84
C MET A 29 12.46 0.02 9.99
N GLU A 30 11.25 0.58 9.84
CA GLU A 30 9.99 -0.18 9.81
C GLU A 30 10.00 -1.28 8.75
N THR A 31 10.47 -0.96 7.54
CA THR A 31 10.51 -1.90 6.41
C THR A 31 11.44 -3.08 6.65
N VAL A 32 12.55 -2.88 7.38
CA VAL A 32 13.50 -3.96 7.71
C VAL A 32 13.27 -4.55 9.11
N GLY A 33 12.19 -4.15 9.82
CA GLY A 33 11.86 -4.64 11.15
C GLY A 33 12.81 -4.18 12.25
N GLN A 34 13.59 -3.13 12.02
CA GLN A 34 14.49 -2.58 13.00
C GLN A 34 13.73 -1.71 14.01
N HIS A 35 13.94 -1.98 15.29
CA HIS A 35 13.27 -1.23 16.37
C HIS A 35 13.85 0.19 16.50
N TYR A 36 12.97 1.17 16.74
CA TYR A 36 13.32 2.53 17.12
C TYR A 36 12.26 3.13 18.06
N VAL A 37 12.61 4.20 18.76
CA VAL A 37 11.72 4.87 19.70
C VAL A 37 11.31 6.23 19.16
N LYS A 38 10.05 6.39 18.78
CA LYS A 38 9.51 7.63 18.15
C LYS A 38 9.73 8.87 19.02
N SER A 39 9.58 8.76 20.35
CA SER A 39 9.81 9.89 21.27
C SER A 39 11.26 10.36 21.28
N HIS A 40 12.23 9.47 21.16
CA HIS A 40 13.66 9.83 21.07
C HIS A 40 13.96 10.55 19.74
N ARG A 41 13.40 10.06 18.64
CA ARG A 41 13.53 10.70 17.31
C ARG A 41 12.92 12.10 17.33
N ASN A 42 11.73 12.24 17.90
CA ASN A 42 11.07 13.54 18.04
C ASN A 42 11.89 14.51 18.89
N ALA A 43 12.43 14.06 20.06
CA ALA A 43 13.27 14.88 20.92
C ALA A 43 14.56 15.36 20.19
N ALA A 44 15.20 14.47 19.40
CA ALA A 44 16.36 14.83 18.60
C ALA A 44 16.02 15.91 17.55
N LEU A 45 14.87 15.78 16.87
CA LEU A 45 14.39 16.81 15.95
C LEU A 45 14.10 18.15 16.65
N GLN A 46 13.46 18.12 17.83
CA GLN A 46 13.22 19.35 18.62
C GLN A 46 14.50 20.13 18.88
N SER A 47 15.59 19.42 19.25
CA SER A 47 16.88 20.08 19.53
C SER A 47 17.53 20.73 18.30
N VAL A 48 17.21 20.25 17.10
CA VAL A 48 17.82 20.75 15.85
C VAL A 48 16.98 21.83 15.18
N ILE A 49 15.64 21.65 15.17
CA ILE A 49 14.73 22.56 14.43
C ILE A 49 13.97 23.53 15.34
N GLY A 50 14.04 23.35 16.67
CA GLY A 50 13.39 24.25 17.63
C GLY A 50 11.85 24.21 17.66
N ARG A 51 11.21 23.30 16.93
CA ARG A 51 9.75 23.14 16.90
C ARG A 51 9.26 22.29 18.06
N SER A 52 8.02 22.54 18.54
CA SER A 52 7.41 21.76 19.60
C SER A 52 7.20 20.30 19.18
N ARG A 53 7.14 19.40 20.16
CA ARG A 53 6.85 17.97 19.97
C ARG A 53 5.60 17.74 19.12
N GLY A 54 4.50 18.44 19.44
CA GLY A 54 3.23 18.29 18.71
C GLY A 54 3.32 18.77 17.26
N SER A 55 4.07 19.87 16.99
CA SER A 55 4.29 20.37 15.64
C SER A 55 5.05 19.38 14.76
N ILE A 56 6.08 18.71 15.31
CA ILE A 56 6.85 17.66 14.64
C ILE A 56 5.96 16.45 14.35
N GLU A 57 5.22 15.97 15.36
CA GLU A 57 4.32 14.83 15.22
C GLU A 57 3.24 15.08 14.17
N PHE A 58 2.63 16.27 14.20
CA PHE A 58 1.65 16.66 13.17
C PHE A 58 2.27 16.71 11.76
N LYS A 59 3.52 17.16 11.63
CA LYS A 59 4.22 17.15 10.34
C LYS A 59 4.51 15.73 9.85
N HIS A 60 4.87 14.80 10.72
CA HIS A 60 4.99 13.38 10.38
C HIS A 60 3.66 12.80 9.89
N GLN A 61 2.52 13.14 10.51
CA GLN A 61 1.19 12.74 10.07
C GLN A 61 0.85 13.33 8.68
N ASN A 62 1.30 14.56 8.40
CA ASN A 62 1.13 15.18 7.08
C ASN A 62 1.97 14.46 6.01
N ILE A 63 3.20 14.03 6.32
CA ILE A 63 4.02 13.21 5.42
C ILE A 63 3.29 11.90 5.11
N SER A 64 2.78 11.20 6.14
CA SER A 64 1.99 9.99 5.97
C SER A 64 0.80 10.20 5.03
N ALA A 65 0.11 11.35 5.13
CA ALA A 65 -1.03 11.65 4.26
C ALA A 65 -0.63 11.84 2.80
N VAL A 66 0.52 12.46 2.53
CA VAL A 66 1.04 12.59 1.16
C VAL A 66 1.47 11.24 0.62
N LEU A 67 2.21 10.43 1.41
CA LEU A 67 2.64 9.09 1.00
C LEU A 67 1.45 8.17 0.71
N LEU A 68 0.39 8.24 1.54
CA LEU A 68 -0.86 7.52 1.28
C LEU A 68 -1.46 7.89 -0.08
N LYS A 69 -1.44 9.20 -0.46
CA LYS A 69 -1.92 9.66 -1.77
C LYS A 69 -1.04 9.20 -2.93
N LEU A 70 0.25 9.00 -2.69
CA LEU A 70 1.19 8.45 -3.66
C LEU A 70 1.13 6.91 -3.74
N GLY A 71 0.28 6.25 -2.95
CA GLY A 71 0.25 4.78 -2.86
C GLY A 71 1.53 4.21 -2.26
N MET A 72 2.25 4.98 -1.42
CA MET A 72 3.48 4.56 -0.76
C MET A 72 3.23 4.10 0.67
N PRO A 73 4.08 3.21 1.22
CA PRO A 73 4.03 2.86 2.63
C PRO A 73 4.25 4.10 3.51
N TRP A 74 3.62 4.10 4.68
CA TRP A 74 3.79 5.13 5.69
C TRP A 74 3.92 4.50 7.08
N ILE A 75 4.47 5.25 8.06
CA ILE A 75 4.79 4.73 9.39
C ILE A 75 3.52 4.51 10.22
N PRO A 76 3.19 3.26 10.62
CA PRO A 76 2.09 2.99 11.54
C PRO A 76 2.25 3.79 12.84
N GLY A 77 1.16 4.47 13.26
CA GLY A 77 1.17 5.35 14.43
C GLY A 77 1.39 6.84 14.12
N TYR A 78 1.79 7.20 12.89
CA TYR A 78 1.62 8.57 12.37
C TYR A 78 0.40 8.59 11.43
N LYS A 79 -0.79 8.58 12.02
CA LYS A 79 -2.06 8.52 11.29
C LYS A 79 -2.15 9.66 10.26
N PRO A 80 -2.45 9.38 8.98
CA PRO A 80 -2.50 10.40 7.94
C PRO A 80 -3.44 11.57 8.24
N MET A 81 -2.91 12.79 8.18
CA MET A 81 -3.64 14.06 8.39
C MET A 81 -3.45 14.97 7.18
N ALA A 82 -4.54 15.24 6.46
CA ALA A 82 -4.50 15.88 5.13
C ALA A 82 -4.34 17.41 5.13
N ASN A 83 -4.05 18.04 6.26
CA ASN A 83 -3.82 19.50 6.34
C ASN A 83 -2.32 19.82 6.22
N TYR A 84 -1.79 19.79 5.01
CA TYR A 84 -0.36 20.00 4.72
C TYR A 84 -0.11 21.19 3.82
N GLN A 85 1.00 21.89 4.08
CA GLN A 85 1.47 23.04 3.31
C GLN A 85 2.07 22.59 1.97
N ARG A 86 1.98 23.46 0.95
CA ARG A 86 2.60 23.23 -0.37
C ARG A 86 4.13 22.98 -0.26
N ALA A 87 4.80 23.69 0.65
CA ALA A 87 6.24 23.53 0.89
C ALA A 87 6.61 22.08 1.27
N LEU A 88 5.77 21.39 2.04
CA LEU A 88 5.99 19.98 2.38
C LEU A 88 5.94 19.07 1.14
N ILE A 89 4.99 19.30 0.23
CA ILE A 89 4.89 18.54 -1.02
C ILE A 89 6.12 18.75 -1.89
N ASN A 90 6.58 20.01 -2.02
CA ASN A 90 7.81 20.29 -2.75
C ASN A 90 9.04 19.62 -2.12
N GLY A 91 9.10 19.56 -0.79
CA GLY A 91 10.15 18.85 -0.07
C GLY A 91 10.11 17.34 -0.36
N ILE A 92 8.93 16.72 -0.27
CA ILE A 92 8.74 15.30 -0.60
C ILE A 92 9.14 15.04 -2.05
N GLU A 93 8.74 15.89 -2.99
CA GLU A 93 9.14 15.77 -4.40
C GLU A 93 10.66 15.73 -4.55
N ARG A 94 11.37 16.70 -3.95
CA ARG A 94 12.85 16.74 -3.98
C ARG A 94 13.48 15.50 -3.37
N TYR A 95 12.95 15.04 -2.23
CA TYR A 95 13.46 13.85 -1.54
C TYR A 95 13.31 12.59 -2.40
N LEU A 96 12.14 12.40 -3.01
CA LEU A 96 11.86 11.25 -3.87
C LEU A 96 12.67 11.28 -5.17
N ASP A 97 12.90 12.48 -5.76
CA ASP A 97 13.77 12.64 -6.92
C ASP A 97 15.25 12.25 -6.61
N ALA A 98 15.71 12.61 -5.41
CA ALA A 98 17.06 12.31 -4.96
C ALA A 98 17.27 10.86 -4.49
N SER A 99 16.18 10.11 -4.25
CA SER A 99 16.20 8.77 -3.65
C SER A 99 15.32 7.80 -4.43
N PRO A 100 15.61 7.54 -5.72
CA PRO A 100 14.78 6.66 -6.56
C PRO A 100 14.73 5.21 -6.06
N GLU A 101 15.67 4.80 -5.22
CA GLU A 101 15.71 3.47 -4.60
C GLU A 101 14.54 3.23 -3.63
N ILE A 102 13.89 4.27 -3.12
CA ILE A 102 12.69 4.15 -2.25
C ILE A 102 11.54 3.47 -3.00
N PHE A 103 11.50 3.64 -4.32
CA PHE A 103 10.51 3.00 -5.19
C PHE A 103 10.91 1.60 -5.64
N SER A 104 12.11 1.14 -5.28
CA SER A 104 12.59 -0.19 -5.67
C SER A 104 12.28 -1.16 -4.55
N PRO A 105 11.32 -2.10 -4.70
CA PRO A 105 11.24 -3.22 -3.80
C PRO A 105 12.57 -3.97 -3.92
N ARG A 106 13.25 -4.20 -2.80
CA ARG A 106 14.34 -5.18 -2.77
C ARG A 106 13.71 -6.53 -3.02
N VAL A 107 13.71 -6.97 -4.27
CA VAL A 107 13.39 -8.34 -4.62
C VAL A 107 14.53 -9.21 -4.11
N VAL A 108 14.38 -9.70 -2.90
CA VAL A 108 15.22 -10.81 -2.43
C VAL A 108 14.59 -12.07 -3.03
N HIS A 109 15.17 -12.54 -4.13
CA HIS A 109 14.83 -13.84 -4.71
C HIS A 109 15.24 -14.92 -3.70
N GLN A 110 14.28 -15.47 -2.98
CA GLN A 110 14.37 -16.79 -2.38
C GLN A 110 13.13 -17.59 -2.81
N PRO A 111 13.23 -18.43 -3.86
CA PRO A 111 12.09 -19.19 -4.37
C PRO A 111 11.60 -20.31 -3.43
N ASP A 112 12.35 -20.70 -2.41
CA ASP A 112 12.09 -21.95 -1.65
C ASP A 112 11.24 -21.80 -0.37
N ARG A 113 10.72 -20.60 -0.03
CA ARG A 113 9.92 -20.40 1.19
C ARG A 113 8.48 -19.95 0.98
N LEU A 114 7.91 -20.21 -0.18
CA LEU A 114 6.50 -19.88 -0.49
C LEU A 114 5.47 -20.89 0.04
N ALA A 115 5.91 -21.88 0.80
CA ALA A 115 5.08 -23.04 1.16
C ALA A 115 4.38 -22.95 2.54
N GLU A 116 4.47 -21.86 3.29
CA GLU A 116 3.77 -21.77 4.58
C GLU A 116 2.44 -21.03 4.48
N GLU A 117 1.39 -21.67 4.98
CA GLU A 117 -0.02 -21.33 4.92
C GLU A 117 -0.34 -20.02 5.67
N GLY A 118 -0.39 -18.90 4.95
CA GLY A 118 -1.06 -17.69 5.43
C GLY A 118 -2.54 -17.71 5.05
N ALA A 119 -3.45 -17.49 5.99
CA ALA A 119 -4.87 -17.41 5.69
C ALA A 119 -5.18 -16.23 4.78
N LEU A 120 -5.81 -16.50 3.63
CA LEU A 120 -6.29 -15.51 2.69
C LEU A 120 -7.72 -15.10 3.09
N PHE A 121 -7.97 -13.82 3.35
CA PHE A 121 -9.30 -13.30 3.61
C PHE A 121 -9.84 -12.57 2.38
N PHE A 122 -11.04 -12.95 1.95
CA PHE A 122 -11.74 -12.30 0.84
C PHE A 122 -12.98 -11.58 1.38
N GLU A 123 -13.15 -10.32 1.01
CA GLU A 123 -14.30 -9.51 1.36
C GLU A 123 -15.15 -9.19 0.12
N PRO A 124 -16.45 -8.91 0.29
CA PRO A 124 -17.29 -8.41 -0.80
C PRO A 124 -16.79 -7.03 -1.26
N PRO A 125 -17.12 -6.61 -2.51
CA PRO A 125 -16.70 -5.33 -3.03
C PRO A 125 -17.16 -4.18 -2.13
N PRO A 126 -16.32 -3.13 -1.97
CA PRO A 126 -16.67 -1.98 -1.14
C PRO A 126 -17.86 -1.21 -1.71
N ALA A 127 -18.71 -0.69 -0.82
CA ALA A 127 -19.74 0.25 -1.22
C ALA A 127 -19.10 1.55 -1.77
N ILE A 128 -19.63 2.06 -2.88
CA ILE A 128 -19.18 3.32 -3.49
C ILE A 128 -19.44 4.45 -2.50
N THR A 129 -18.40 4.98 -1.86
CA THR A 129 -18.49 6.21 -1.07
C THR A 129 -18.38 7.41 -2.00
N ALA A 130 -19.22 8.43 -1.76
CA ALA A 130 -19.28 9.66 -2.53
C ALA A 130 -17.91 10.28 -2.79
N ALA A 131 -17.74 10.90 -3.96
CA ALA A 131 -16.52 11.53 -4.43
C ALA A 131 -15.88 12.42 -3.37
N LYS A 132 -14.61 12.14 -3.03
CA LYS A 132 -13.80 12.97 -2.13
C LYS A 132 -13.60 14.35 -2.75
N SER A 133 -13.56 15.39 -1.91
CA SER A 133 -13.26 16.78 -2.31
C SER A 133 -12.11 16.87 -3.30
N PRO A 134 -12.15 17.79 -4.30
CA PRO A 134 -11.12 17.89 -5.32
C PRO A 134 -9.74 18.09 -4.69
N GLN A 135 -8.77 17.32 -5.15
CA GLN A 135 -7.39 17.38 -4.65
C GLN A 135 -6.73 18.68 -5.12
N PRO A 136 -5.86 19.32 -4.31
CA PRO A 136 -5.10 20.47 -4.76
C PRO A 136 -4.27 20.14 -6.01
N SER A 137 -4.24 21.03 -7.01
CA SER A 137 -3.58 20.81 -8.30
C SER A 137 -2.09 20.44 -8.20
N PHE A 138 -1.38 20.96 -7.20
CA PHE A 138 0.03 20.65 -6.93
C PHE A 138 0.25 19.21 -6.44
N LEU A 139 -0.70 18.64 -5.68
CA LEU A 139 -0.65 17.22 -5.28
C LEU A 139 -0.95 16.30 -6.46
N SER A 140 -1.90 16.69 -7.31
CA SER A 140 -2.21 15.95 -8.54
C SER A 140 -1.00 15.90 -9.48
N ARG A 141 -0.19 16.97 -9.53
CA ARG A 141 1.07 17.00 -10.29
C ARG A 141 2.09 16.00 -9.71
N LEU A 142 2.25 15.98 -8.39
CA LEU A 142 3.16 15.06 -7.71
C LEU A 142 2.74 13.60 -7.97
N VAL A 143 1.44 13.30 -7.82
CA VAL A 143 0.89 11.95 -8.09
C VAL A 143 1.17 11.54 -9.54
N ARG A 144 0.98 12.41 -10.54
CA ARG A 144 1.31 12.10 -11.94
C ARG A 144 2.81 11.91 -12.18
N LYS A 145 3.67 12.71 -11.53
CA LYS A 145 5.13 12.62 -11.70
C LYS A 145 5.68 11.29 -11.19
N PHE A 146 5.17 10.83 -10.07
CA PHE A 146 5.51 9.53 -9.49
C PHE A 146 4.48 8.45 -9.86
N ASP A 147 3.95 8.56 -11.09
CA ASP A 147 2.88 7.76 -11.66
C ASP A 147 3.00 6.27 -11.33
N PRO A 148 1.93 5.67 -10.79
CA PRO A 148 1.82 4.23 -10.63
C PRO A 148 2.12 3.44 -11.91
N ALA A 149 1.76 3.94 -13.09
CA ALA A 149 1.99 3.24 -14.36
C ALA A 149 3.48 2.99 -14.67
N LYS A 150 4.39 3.86 -14.24
CA LYS A 150 5.84 3.59 -14.29
C LYS A 150 6.30 2.61 -13.21
N ARG A 151 5.54 2.46 -12.14
CA ARG A 151 5.68 1.38 -11.16
C ARG A 151 5.12 0.07 -11.71
N ASP A 152 4.13 0.10 -12.59
CA ASP A 152 3.41 -1.06 -13.11
C ASP A 152 4.32 -2.12 -13.73
N ALA A 153 5.43 -1.75 -14.38
CA ALA A 153 6.38 -2.75 -14.87
C ALA A 153 7.08 -3.51 -13.72
N ARG A 154 7.29 -2.87 -12.57
CA ARG A 154 7.84 -3.48 -11.35
C ARG A 154 6.74 -4.15 -10.54
N ASP A 155 5.57 -3.54 -10.50
CA ASP A 155 4.40 -4.01 -9.77
C ASP A 155 3.75 -5.20 -10.48
N ARG A 156 3.93 -5.37 -11.82
CA ARG A 156 3.51 -6.57 -12.55
C ARG A 156 4.16 -7.86 -12.03
N ALA A 157 5.47 -7.83 -11.76
CA ALA A 157 6.15 -9.00 -11.18
C ALA A 157 5.60 -9.31 -9.77
N LEU A 158 5.36 -8.28 -8.96
CA LEU A 158 4.77 -8.41 -7.63
C LEU A 158 3.29 -8.83 -7.72
N GLY A 159 2.52 -8.25 -8.64
CA GLY A 159 1.14 -8.62 -8.94
C GLY A 159 1.02 -10.08 -9.29
N ARG A 160 1.82 -10.53 -10.28
CA ARG A 160 1.87 -11.92 -10.72
C ARG A 160 2.20 -12.90 -9.59
N LEU A 161 3.15 -12.59 -8.72
CA LEU A 161 3.46 -13.41 -7.53
C LEU A 161 2.27 -13.49 -6.56
N GLY A 162 1.54 -12.39 -6.40
CA GLY A 162 0.32 -12.36 -5.59
C GLY A 162 -0.80 -13.21 -6.17
N GLU A 163 -1.06 -13.09 -7.45
CA GLU A 163 -2.06 -13.88 -8.17
C GLU A 163 -1.74 -15.38 -8.11
N GLU A 164 -0.48 -15.78 -8.37
CA GLU A 164 -0.03 -17.17 -8.25
C GLU A 164 -0.28 -17.72 -6.85
N ARG A 165 0.03 -16.95 -5.83
CA ARG A 165 -0.21 -17.37 -4.45
C ARG A 165 -1.69 -17.52 -4.13
N VAL A 166 -2.55 -16.61 -4.60
CA VAL A 166 -4.00 -16.73 -4.45
C VAL A 166 -4.52 -17.97 -5.16
N LEU A 167 -4.04 -18.24 -6.38
CA LEU A 167 -4.37 -19.45 -7.14
C LEU A 167 -4.07 -20.71 -6.35
N LEU A 168 -2.84 -20.83 -5.82
CA LEU A 168 -2.41 -21.99 -5.03
C LEU A 168 -3.23 -22.13 -3.74
N SER A 169 -3.51 -21.02 -3.05
CA SER A 169 -4.32 -21.02 -1.83
C SER A 169 -5.77 -21.45 -2.08
N GLU A 170 -6.40 -20.98 -3.17
CA GLU A 170 -7.75 -21.40 -3.52
C GLU A 170 -7.83 -22.88 -3.88
N ARG A 171 -6.85 -23.42 -4.59
CA ARG A 171 -6.73 -24.85 -4.87
C ARG A 171 -6.56 -25.67 -3.58
N ALA A 172 -5.70 -25.23 -2.68
CA ALA A 172 -5.48 -25.87 -1.38
C ALA A 172 -6.75 -25.83 -0.52
N ARG A 173 -7.43 -24.68 -0.44
CA ARG A 173 -8.69 -24.47 0.29
C ARG A 173 -9.78 -25.44 -0.17
N LEU A 174 -9.98 -25.57 -1.48
CA LEU A 174 -10.97 -26.48 -2.05
C LEU A 174 -10.60 -27.96 -1.80
N THR A 175 -9.33 -28.29 -1.94
CA THR A 175 -8.83 -29.65 -1.64
C THR A 175 -9.03 -30.01 -0.18
N ALA A 176 -8.68 -29.13 0.76
CA ALA A 176 -8.89 -29.31 2.19
C ALA A 176 -10.39 -29.40 2.56
N SER A 177 -11.26 -28.80 1.74
CA SER A 177 -12.72 -28.88 1.90
C SER A 177 -13.33 -30.13 1.26
N GLY A 178 -12.53 -31.08 0.75
CA GLY A 178 -13.00 -32.28 0.08
C GLY A 178 -13.45 -32.09 -1.37
N ARG A 179 -13.29 -30.86 -1.94
CA ARG A 179 -13.75 -30.50 -3.28
C ARG A 179 -12.58 -30.48 -4.29
N LYS A 180 -11.87 -31.63 -4.39
CA LYS A 180 -10.80 -31.82 -5.39
C LYS A 180 -11.29 -31.61 -6.83
N ASP A 181 -12.56 -31.94 -7.10
CA ASP A 181 -13.24 -31.70 -8.36
C ASP A 181 -13.25 -30.21 -8.77
N LEU A 182 -13.48 -29.32 -7.81
CA LEU A 182 -13.46 -27.87 -8.04
C LEU A 182 -12.05 -27.30 -7.98
N ALA A 183 -11.16 -27.84 -7.15
CA ALA A 183 -9.78 -27.41 -7.09
C ALA A 183 -9.07 -27.51 -8.46
N GLY A 184 -9.38 -28.58 -9.22
CA GLY A 184 -8.87 -28.75 -10.59
C GLY A 184 -9.47 -27.80 -11.62
N LYS A 185 -10.58 -27.14 -11.30
CA LYS A 185 -11.24 -26.15 -12.18
C LYS A 185 -10.85 -24.69 -11.88
N VAL A 186 -10.04 -24.45 -10.86
CA VAL A 186 -9.53 -23.10 -10.53
C VAL A 186 -8.57 -22.68 -11.64
N ARG A 187 -8.86 -21.53 -12.28
CA ARG A 187 -8.11 -21.00 -13.45
C ARG A 187 -7.50 -19.65 -13.12
N TRP A 188 -6.34 -19.41 -13.70
CA TRP A 188 -5.68 -18.10 -13.69
C TRP A 188 -6.03 -17.34 -14.98
N ILE A 189 -7.12 -16.60 -14.93
CA ILE A 189 -7.72 -15.95 -16.11
C ILE A 189 -6.81 -14.86 -16.67
N ALA A 190 -6.20 -14.04 -15.81
CA ALA A 190 -5.27 -13.00 -16.25
C ALA A 190 -4.09 -13.57 -17.06
N GLU A 191 -3.61 -14.78 -16.73
CA GLU A 191 -2.52 -15.44 -17.45
C GLU A 191 -3.01 -16.18 -18.71
N GLU A 192 -4.18 -16.82 -18.64
CA GLU A 192 -4.70 -17.68 -19.71
C GLU A 192 -5.45 -16.90 -20.80
N ASP A 193 -6.27 -15.90 -20.39
CA ASP A 193 -7.19 -15.17 -21.25
C ASP A 193 -6.84 -13.67 -21.36
N GLY A 194 -5.89 -13.15 -20.52
CA GLY A 194 -5.47 -11.76 -20.45
C GLY A 194 -6.38 -10.84 -19.62
N ASP A 195 -6.01 -9.56 -19.50
CA ASP A 195 -6.62 -8.57 -18.58
C ASP A 195 -8.07 -8.15 -18.94
N GLY A 196 -8.64 -8.71 -20.01
CA GLY A 196 -9.95 -8.30 -20.53
C GLY A 196 -11.16 -8.84 -19.75
N ALA A 197 -10.99 -9.86 -18.92
CA ALA A 197 -12.08 -10.52 -18.18
C ALA A 197 -12.61 -9.72 -16.98
N GLY A 198 -11.85 -8.75 -16.48
CA GLY A 198 -12.19 -7.92 -15.33
C GLY A 198 -12.03 -8.63 -13.97
N PHE A 199 -11.30 -9.75 -13.94
CA PHE A 199 -10.88 -10.45 -12.72
C PHE A 199 -9.68 -11.37 -13.05
N ASP A 200 -8.87 -11.71 -12.04
CA ASP A 200 -7.62 -12.45 -12.23
C ASP A 200 -7.79 -13.95 -12.13
N ILE A 201 -8.63 -14.43 -11.19
CA ILE A 201 -8.74 -15.86 -10.88
C ILE A 201 -10.21 -16.29 -10.79
N LEU A 202 -10.57 -17.34 -11.54
CA LEU A 202 -11.82 -18.06 -11.36
C LEU A 202 -11.63 -19.14 -10.30
N SER A 203 -12.41 -19.07 -9.23
CA SER A 203 -12.48 -20.07 -8.17
C SER A 203 -13.93 -20.45 -7.87
N PHE A 204 -14.15 -21.23 -6.79
CA PHE A 204 -15.47 -21.73 -6.43
C PHE A 204 -15.68 -21.72 -4.92
N SER A 205 -16.94 -21.59 -4.49
CA SER A 205 -17.37 -21.91 -3.12
C SER A 205 -17.40 -23.43 -2.92
N LYS A 206 -17.55 -23.89 -1.66
CA LYS A 206 -17.78 -25.32 -1.37
C LYS A 206 -19.04 -25.88 -2.03
N SER A 207 -20.05 -25.04 -2.25
CA SER A 207 -21.30 -25.42 -2.92
C SER A 207 -21.18 -25.50 -4.44
N GLY A 208 -20.05 -25.04 -5.03
CA GLY A 208 -19.84 -25.02 -6.48
C GLY A 208 -20.19 -23.70 -7.15
N GLN A 209 -20.63 -22.68 -6.40
CA GLN A 209 -20.87 -21.34 -6.94
C GLN A 209 -19.52 -20.71 -7.33
N GLU A 210 -19.48 -20.00 -8.45
CA GLU A 210 -18.29 -19.30 -8.92
C GLU A 210 -17.85 -18.19 -7.96
N ARG A 211 -16.57 -17.96 -7.90
CA ARG A 211 -15.92 -16.84 -7.21
C ARG A 211 -14.94 -16.20 -8.18
N LEU A 212 -15.21 -14.96 -8.54
CA LEU A 212 -14.38 -14.15 -9.42
C LEU A 212 -13.46 -13.30 -8.53
N LEU A 213 -12.18 -13.60 -8.54
CA LEU A 213 -11.23 -12.98 -7.63
C LEU A 213 -10.36 -11.98 -8.37
N GLU A 214 -10.40 -10.74 -7.93
CA GLU A 214 -9.46 -9.68 -8.32
C GLU A 214 -8.39 -9.57 -7.24
N VAL A 215 -7.10 -9.59 -7.62
CA VAL A 215 -5.96 -9.64 -6.71
C VAL A 215 -5.17 -8.34 -6.79
N LYS A 216 -5.15 -7.57 -5.72
CA LYS A 216 -4.31 -6.37 -5.61
C LYS A 216 -3.16 -6.63 -4.64
N THR A 217 -1.95 -6.63 -5.16
CA THR A 217 -0.73 -6.83 -4.35
C THR A 217 -0.05 -5.49 -4.11
N THR A 218 0.30 -5.20 -2.88
CA THR A 218 0.98 -3.97 -2.50
C THR A 218 2.14 -4.23 -1.54
N SER A 219 3.24 -3.50 -1.71
CA SER A 219 4.32 -3.40 -0.71
C SER A 219 4.01 -2.35 0.36
N GLY A 220 2.92 -1.62 0.22
CA GLY A 220 2.48 -0.56 1.12
C GLY A 220 1.71 -1.05 2.33
N HIS A 221 1.11 -0.11 3.04
CA HIS A 221 0.23 -0.39 4.18
C HIS A 221 -1.15 -0.87 3.71
N LYS A 222 -1.86 -1.63 4.56
CA LYS A 222 -3.23 -2.13 4.29
C LYS A 222 -4.28 -1.07 3.90
N GLN A 223 -4.00 0.20 4.17
CA GLN A 223 -4.85 1.35 3.79
C GLN A 223 -4.36 2.04 2.52
N THR A 224 -3.38 1.46 1.81
CA THR A 224 -2.91 2.01 0.52
C THR A 224 -4.08 1.99 -0.47
N PRO A 225 -4.48 3.14 -1.05
CA PRO A 225 -5.52 3.18 -2.06
C PRO A 225 -5.07 2.39 -3.29
N PHE A 226 -5.97 1.63 -3.86
CA PHE A 226 -5.77 1.00 -5.16
C PHE A 226 -6.80 1.53 -6.15
N TYR A 227 -6.49 1.43 -7.43
CA TYR A 227 -7.37 1.82 -8.51
C TYR A 227 -8.07 0.58 -9.08
N LEU A 228 -9.35 0.74 -9.40
CA LEU A 228 -10.12 -0.23 -10.15
C LEU A 228 -10.16 0.20 -11.60
N SER A 229 -9.94 -0.73 -12.51
CA SER A 229 -10.26 -0.52 -13.92
C SER A 229 -11.78 -0.44 -14.12
N GLU A 230 -12.22 0.10 -15.24
CA GLU A 230 -13.64 0.16 -15.57
C GLU A 230 -14.24 -1.24 -15.72
N ASN A 231 -13.49 -2.20 -16.27
CA ASN A 231 -13.93 -3.59 -16.40
C ASN A 231 -14.15 -4.26 -15.03
N GLU A 232 -13.21 -4.12 -14.10
CA GLU A 232 -13.33 -4.64 -12.73
C GLU A 232 -14.54 -4.03 -12.01
N ARG A 233 -14.72 -2.70 -12.19
CA ARG A 233 -15.85 -1.97 -11.60
C ARG A 233 -17.20 -2.45 -12.18
N SER A 234 -17.30 -2.58 -13.50
CA SER A 234 -18.51 -3.07 -14.17
C SER A 234 -18.86 -4.47 -13.71
N LEU A 235 -17.90 -5.39 -13.74
CA LEU A 235 -18.11 -6.78 -13.36
C LEU A 235 -18.51 -6.91 -11.88
N SER A 236 -17.89 -6.14 -10.98
CA SER A 236 -18.26 -6.12 -9.56
C SER A 236 -19.69 -5.65 -9.32
N THR A 237 -20.20 -4.78 -10.18
CA THR A 237 -21.59 -4.27 -10.13
C THR A 237 -22.57 -5.28 -10.74
N GLU A 238 -22.17 -5.98 -11.80
CA GLU A 238 -23.01 -6.99 -12.47
C GLU A 238 -23.14 -8.28 -11.66
N ARG A 239 -22.05 -8.70 -11.01
CA ARG A 239 -21.98 -9.98 -10.27
C ARG A 239 -21.53 -9.80 -8.80
N PRO A 240 -22.21 -8.99 -7.98
CA PRO A 240 -21.76 -8.66 -6.62
C PRO A 240 -21.72 -9.87 -5.67
N GLY A 241 -22.52 -10.90 -5.95
CA GLY A 241 -22.54 -12.15 -5.19
C GLY A 241 -21.32 -13.02 -5.41
N ASP A 242 -20.71 -12.97 -6.58
CA ASP A 242 -19.62 -13.84 -7.02
C ASP A 242 -18.27 -13.13 -6.97
N PHE A 243 -18.26 -11.81 -7.15
CA PHE A 243 -17.06 -11.00 -7.22
C PHE A 243 -16.44 -10.77 -5.82
N ARG A 244 -15.12 -10.90 -5.72
CA ARG A 244 -14.35 -10.69 -4.49
C ARG A 244 -13.03 -9.99 -4.81
N TYR A 245 -12.69 -9.02 -3.99
CA TYR A 245 -11.36 -8.43 -3.99
C TYR A 245 -10.47 -9.17 -2.99
N GLY A 246 -9.26 -9.52 -3.43
CA GLY A 246 -8.19 -10.00 -2.57
C GLY A 246 -7.07 -8.95 -2.52
N CYS A 247 -6.69 -8.43 -1.34
CA CYS A 247 -5.51 -7.60 -1.20
C CYS A 247 -4.41 -8.37 -0.49
N MET A 248 -3.29 -8.49 -1.15
CA MET A 248 -2.07 -9.03 -0.55
C MET A 248 -1.14 -7.88 -0.17
N ILE A 249 -0.75 -7.85 1.10
CA ILE A 249 0.25 -6.92 1.60
C ILE A 249 1.55 -7.68 1.74
N SER A 250 2.53 -7.33 0.92
CA SER A 250 3.90 -7.79 1.08
C SER A 250 4.60 -6.90 2.11
N SER A 251 4.28 -7.10 3.39
CA SER A 251 4.84 -6.26 4.46
C SER A 251 6.29 -6.57 4.80
N ARG A 252 6.86 -7.67 4.32
CA ARG A 252 8.29 -8.02 4.42
C ARG A 252 8.63 -9.15 3.47
N LEU A 253 9.50 -8.91 2.54
CA LEU A 253 10.13 -9.96 1.74
C LEU A 253 11.09 -10.85 2.55
N GLN A 254 11.24 -10.64 3.85
CA GLN A 254 12.07 -11.45 4.75
C GLN A 254 11.28 -12.32 5.74
N GLU A 255 9.97 -12.09 5.94
CA GLU A 255 9.12 -12.93 6.78
C GLU A 255 7.84 -13.29 6.01
N LEU A 256 7.98 -14.18 5.04
CA LEU A 256 6.85 -14.78 4.31
C LEU A 256 6.05 -15.78 5.15
N SER A 257 6.25 -15.81 6.47
CA SER A 257 5.51 -16.65 7.39
C SER A 257 4.19 -16.03 7.91
N SER A 258 3.89 -14.76 7.56
CA SER A 258 2.62 -14.15 7.95
C SER A 258 2.10 -13.18 6.90
N LEU A 259 1.51 -13.70 5.84
CA LEU A 259 0.66 -12.93 4.96
C LEU A 259 -0.70 -12.78 5.62
N SER A 260 -0.95 -11.63 6.22
CA SER A 260 -2.30 -11.25 6.64
C SER A 260 -2.96 -10.47 5.52
N LEU A 261 -4.04 -10.99 4.99
CA LEU A 261 -4.96 -10.28 4.12
C LEU A 261 -5.97 -9.54 4.98
N LEU A 262 -5.98 -8.25 4.90
CA LEU A 262 -6.91 -7.41 5.62
C LEU A 262 -7.48 -6.34 4.70
N TRP A 263 -8.78 -6.42 4.46
CA TRP A 263 -9.57 -5.37 3.85
C TRP A 263 -10.33 -4.59 4.90
N ARG A 264 -10.18 -3.31 4.92
CA ARG A 264 -11.19 -2.35 5.37
C ARG A 264 -11.08 -1.13 4.48
N ILE A 265 -12.17 -0.83 3.81
CA ILE A 265 -12.38 0.45 3.16
C ILE A 265 -13.16 1.31 4.15
N PRO A 266 -12.74 2.57 4.39
CA PRO A 266 -13.49 3.48 5.23
C PRO A 266 -14.80 3.90 4.58
#